data_248a2f7951e47af148fcaa3d0a1e97e9
#
_entry.id   248a2f7951e47af148fcaa3d0a1e97e9
#
_cell.length_a   1.000
_cell.length_b   1.000
_cell.length_c   1.000
_cell.angle_alpha   90.00
_cell.angle_beta   90.00
_cell.angle_gamma   90.00
#
_symmetry.space_group_name_H-M   'P 1'
#
loop_
_entity.id
_entity.type
_entity.pdbx_description
1 polymer ?
#
loop_
_entity_poly.entity_id
_entity_poly.type
_entity_poly.pdbx_seq_one_letter_code
_entity_poly.pdbx_strand_id
1 'polypeptide(L)'
;MSLYTFVSLGLLWVTAGAAGQQHASNKQPKEVQMFTLQQDGSLTEISRETAAEDSERVGMSVANPQNIVVLARLPGGKAKIRYTEGQDVRTIAILGSVDPSQIELISFENRGQIRVAYLAPFRSKYKGHWNTHPFRARQLKDGRWLLEPSSQLDPGEYCFSPKFDEDNFCFGIDKK
;
A
#
# COMPACT_ATOMS: atom_id res chain seq x y z
N MET A 1 -47.74 79.29 6.90
CA MET A 1 -48.02 77.93 6.43
C MET A 1 -46.67 77.30 6.00
N SER A 2 -46.17 76.47 6.85
CA SER A 2 -44.83 75.91 6.69
C SER A 2 -44.95 74.36 6.48
N LEU A 3 -44.53 73.90 5.31
CA LEU A 3 -44.49 72.48 4.98
C LEU A 3 -43.14 71.91 5.47
N TYR A 4 -43.19 70.93 6.35
CA TYR A 4 -42.01 70.10 6.71
C TYR A 4 -41.98 68.90 5.85
N THR A 5 -40.90 68.78 5.08
CA THR A 5 -40.58 67.61 4.29
C THR A 5 -39.72 66.66 5.12
N PHE A 6 -40.23 65.47 5.41
CA PHE A 6 -39.46 64.37 6.06
C PHE A 6 -38.61 63.65 5.02
N VAL A 7 -37.30 63.71 5.19
CA VAL A 7 -36.35 62.88 4.46
C VAL A 7 -36.08 61.60 5.27
N SER A 8 -36.55 60.50 4.74
CA SER A 8 -36.30 59.14 5.32
C SER A 8 -34.93 58.66 4.89
N LEU A 9 -33.99 58.55 5.82
CA LEU A 9 -32.68 57.91 5.61
C LEU A 9 -32.85 56.39 5.72
N GLY A 10 -32.82 55.69 4.58
CA GLY A 10 -32.77 54.24 4.53
C GLY A 10 -31.35 53.74 4.86
N LEU A 11 -31.17 53.05 5.98
CA LEU A 11 -29.95 52.33 6.32
C LEU A 11 -29.88 51.06 5.48
N LEU A 12 -28.95 51.02 4.50
CA LEU A 12 -28.56 49.81 3.81
C LEU A 12 -27.63 48.99 4.70
N TRP A 13 -28.12 47.86 5.21
CA TRP A 13 -27.30 46.85 5.85
C TRP A 13 -26.57 46.05 4.76
N VAL A 14 -25.26 46.28 4.59
CA VAL A 14 -24.39 45.42 3.79
C VAL A 14 -24.00 44.24 4.68
N THR A 15 -24.64 43.10 4.47
CA THR A 15 -24.19 41.85 5.05
C THR A 15 -22.95 41.38 4.30
N ALA A 16 -21.78 41.56 4.89
CA ALA A 16 -20.54 40.93 4.43
C ALA A 16 -20.67 39.43 4.64
N GLY A 17 -21.02 38.71 3.57
CA GLY A 17 -20.94 37.26 3.50
C GLY A 17 -19.48 36.84 3.59
N ALA A 18 -19.06 36.32 4.74
CA ALA A 18 -17.80 35.61 4.88
C ALA A 18 -17.86 34.35 3.98
N ALA A 19 -17.33 34.47 2.77
CA ALA A 19 -17.05 33.30 1.93
C ALA A 19 -15.97 32.47 2.65
N GLY A 20 -16.43 31.49 3.42
CA GLY A 20 -15.56 30.43 3.94
C GLY A 20 -14.92 29.74 2.77
N GLN A 21 -13.65 30.02 2.51
CA GLN A 21 -12.82 29.20 1.65
C GLN A 21 -12.71 27.83 2.30
N GLN A 22 -13.59 26.92 1.89
CA GLN A 22 -13.36 25.49 2.06
C GLN A 22 -12.10 25.18 1.26
N HIS A 23 -10.96 25.08 1.97
CA HIS A 23 -9.81 24.36 1.48
C HIS A 23 -10.27 22.91 1.28
N ALA A 24 -10.81 22.63 0.10
CA ALA A 24 -10.93 21.28 -0.39
C ALA A 24 -9.48 20.74 -0.45
N SER A 25 -9.12 20.01 0.59
CA SER A 25 -7.91 19.18 0.57
C SER A 25 -8.09 18.22 -0.61
N ASN A 26 -7.52 18.59 -1.74
CA ASN A 26 -7.47 17.79 -2.95
C ASN A 26 -6.44 16.65 -2.70
N LYS A 27 -6.73 15.80 -1.72
CA LYS A 27 -6.11 14.49 -1.61
C LYS A 27 -6.69 13.67 -2.76
N GLN A 28 -6.11 13.83 -3.96
CA GLN A 28 -6.20 12.75 -4.93
C GLN A 28 -5.80 11.47 -4.19
N PRO A 29 -6.66 10.44 -4.22
CA PRO A 29 -6.29 9.16 -3.65
C PRO A 29 -4.95 8.76 -4.30
N LYS A 30 -3.99 8.39 -3.47
CA LYS A 30 -2.70 7.85 -3.90
C LYS A 30 -2.97 6.48 -4.51
N GLU A 31 -3.48 6.46 -5.71
CA GLU A 31 -3.82 5.20 -6.36
C GLU A 31 -2.55 4.60 -6.92
N VAL A 32 -1.96 3.71 -6.14
CA VAL A 32 -0.86 2.87 -6.61
C VAL A 32 -1.43 1.80 -7.52
N GLN A 33 -0.83 1.64 -8.70
CA GLN A 33 -1.15 0.57 -9.65
C GLN A 33 0.14 -0.17 -10.00
N MET A 34 0.08 -1.48 -10.08
CA MET A 34 1.22 -2.30 -10.43
C MET A 34 0.87 -3.32 -11.52
N PHE A 35 1.82 -3.56 -12.41
CA PHE A 35 1.68 -4.43 -13.56
C PHE A 35 2.92 -5.34 -13.65
N THR A 36 2.71 -6.61 -13.93
CA THR A 36 3.83 -7.46 -14.32
C THR A 36 4.20 -7.20 -15.78
N LEU A 37 5.50 -7.07 -16.06
CA LEU A 37 6.03 -6.98 -17.41
C LEU A 37 6.36 -8.39 -17.91
N GLN A 38 5.60 -8.87 -18.89
CA GLN A 38 5.79 -10.16 -19.51
C GLN A 38 7.00 -10.16 -20.46
N GLN A 39 7.48 -11.35 -20.84
CA GLN A 39 8.63 -11.49 -21.74
C GLN A 39 8.38 -10.91 -23.15
N ASP A 40 7.14 -10.93 -23.60
CA ASP A 40 6.71 -10.33 -24.88
C ASP A 40 6.54 -8.79 -24.81
N GLY A 41 6.79 -8.17 -23.65
CA GLY A 41 6.64 -6.76 -23.40
C GLY A 41 5.21 -6.34 -23.00
N SER A 42 4.26 -7.25 -22.95
CA SER A 42 2.90 -6.95 -22.49
C SER A 42 2.86 -6.69 -20.97
N LEU A 43 1.86 -5.92 -20.55
CA LEU A 43 1.62 -5.62 -19.15
C LEU A 43 0.34 -6.32 -18.68
N THR A 44 0.43 -7.03 -17.57
CA THR A 44 -0.72 -7.62 -16.87
C THR A 44 -0.87 -6.96 -15.51
N GLU A 45 -2.04 -6.43 -15.22
CA GLU A 45 -2.29 -5.77 -13.93
C GLU A 45 -2.21 -6.78 -12.77
N ILE A 46 -1.50 -6.37 -11.74
CA ILE A 46 -1.45 -7.09 -10.47
C ILE A 46 -2.61 -6.57 -9.63
N SER A 47 -3.60 -7.43 -9.39
CA SER A 47 -4.76 -7.06 -8.59
C SER A 47 -4.33 -6.64 -7.19
N ARG A 48 -4.92 -5.57 -6.69
CA ARG A 48 -4.79 -5.12 -5.32
C ARG A 48 -5.44 -6.14 -4.38
N GLU A 49 -4.75 -6.47 -3.32
CA GLU A 49 -5.23 -7.35 -2.26
C GLU A 49 -5.08 -6.62 -0.92
N THR A 50 -6.17 -6.48 -0.17
CA THR A 50 -6.14 -5.80 1.14
C THR A 50 -5.83 -6.81 2.23
N ALA A 51 -4.79 -6.53 3.01
CA ALA A 51 -4.43 -7.35 4.15
C ALA A 51 -5.30 -7.02 5.37
N ALA A 52 -5.72 -8.07 6.09
CA ALA A 52 -6.28 -7.91 7.43
C ALA A 52 -5.15 -8.06 8.46
N GLU A 53 -5.13 -7.17 9.45
CA GLU A 53 -4.27 -7.33 10.61
C GLU A 53 -4.83 -8.40 11.53
N ASP A 54 -3.98 -9.30 11.99
CA ASP A 54 -4.33 -10.36 12.94
C ASP A 54 -3.19 -10.54 13.95
N SER A 55 -3.43 -11.32 14.99
CA SER A 55 -2.43 -11.63 16.00
C SER A 55 -2.41 -13.11 16.33
N GLU A 56 -1.21 -13.67 16.40
CA GLU A 56 -1.00 -15.07 16.74
C GLU A 56 -0.10 -15.19 17.98
N ARG A 57 -0.40 -16.14 18.85
CA ARG A 57 0.50 -16.48 19.95
C ARG A 57 1.55 -17.46 19.47
N VAL A 58 2.81 -17.07 19.59
CA VAL A 58 3.95 -17.92 19.24
C VAL A 58 4.58 -18.49 20.51
N GLY A 59 4.55 -19.81 20.67
CA GLY A 59 5.16 -20.54 21.79
C GLY A 59 4.17 -21.04 22.85
N MET A 60 4.61 -22.02 23.65
CA MET A 60 3.78 -22.77 24.60
C MET A 60 3.51 -22.08 25.95
N SER A 61 3.99 -20.86 26.19
CA SER A 61 3.80 -20.20 27.48
C SER A 61 2.60 -19.28 27.50
N VAL A 62 1.53 -19.72 28.14
CA VAL A 62 0.28 -18.95 28.34
C VAL A 62 0.52 -17.70 29.22
N ALA A 63 1.65 -17.63 29.92
CA ALA A 63 1.93 -16.59 30.92
C ALA A 63 2.76 -15.40 30.41
N ASN A 64 3.27 -15.44 29.16
CA ASN A 64 4.14 -14.39 28.67
C ASN A 64 3.48 -13.62 27.52
N PRO A 65 2.97 -12.39 27.75
CA PRO A 65 2.37 -11.56 26.70
C PRO A 65 3.34 -11.15 25.59
N GLN A 66 4.64 -11.43 25.75
CA GLN A 66 5.67 -11.14 24.75
C GLN A 66 5.65 -12.11 23.55
N ASN A 67 4.81 -13.13 23.58
CA ASN A 67 4.67 -14.13 22.52
C ASN A 67 3.54 -13.83 21.53
N ILE A 68 3.00 -12.62 21.52
CA ILE A 68 2.02 -12.19 20.52
C ILE A 68 2.79 -11.59 19.35
N VAL A 69 2.57 -12.13 18.16
CA VAL A 69 3.06 -11.60 16.89
C VAL A 69 1.90 -11.02 16.13
N VAL A 70 2.08 -9.85 15.59
CA VAL A 70 1.12 -9.25 14.68
C VAL A 70 1.41 -9.78 13.27
N LEU A 71 0.36 -10.12 12.55
CA LEU A 71 0.41 -10.72 11.23
C LEU A 71 -0.39 -9.87 10.25
N ALA A 72 0.14 -9.73 9.03
CA ALA A 72 -0.68 -9.37 7.88
C ALA A 72 -1.23 -10.66 7.25
N ARG A 73 -2.54 -10.74 7.08
CA ARG A 73 -3.22 -11.90 6.52
C ARG A 73 -3.90 -11.54 5.22
N LEU A 74 -3.55 -12.25 4.16
CA LEU A 74 -4.16 -12.15 2.84
C LEU A 74 -5.04 -13.37 2.55
N PRO A 75 -6.21 -13.18 1.93
CA PRO A 75 -7.06 -14.29 1.51
C PRO A 75 -6.42 -15.06 0.34
N GLY A 76 -6.75 -16.33 0.23
CA GLY A 76 -6.22 -17.21 -0.82
C GLY A 76 -4.78 -17.68 -0.54
N GLY A 77 -4.53 -18.96 -0.79
CA GLY A 77 -3.21 -19.56 -0.56
C GLY A 77 -2.16 -19.18 -1.61
N LYS A 78 -2.56 -18.64 -2.76
CA LYS A 78 -1.67 -18.27 -3.85
C LYS A 78 -2.09 -16.95 -4.49
N ALA A 79 -1.12 -16.15 -4.89
CA ALA A 79 -1.33 -14.97 -5.72
C ALA A 79 -1.78 -15.39 -7.13
N LYS A 80 -2.53 -14.52 -7.80
CA LYS A 80 -3.02 -14.78 -9.17
C LYS A 80 -1.91 -14.72 -10.22
N ILE A 81 -0.97 -13.80 -10.06
CA ILE A 81 0.19 -13.67 -10.94
C ILE A 81 1.23 -14.71 -10.54
N ARG A 82 1.69 -15.49 -11.50
CA ARG A 82 2.66 -16.56 -11.27
C ARG A 82 3.88 -16.42 -12.19
N TYR A 83 5.03 -16.62 -11.61
CA TYR A 83 6.31 -16.80 -12.31
C TYR A 83 6.82 -18.22 -12.08
N THR A 84 7.71 -18.70 -12.93
CA THR A 84 8.44 -19.94 -12.71
C THR A 84 9.81 -19.63 -12.14
N GLU A 85 10.31 -20.48 -11.27
CA GLU A 85 11.66 -20.37 -10.69
C GLU A 85 12.72 -20.09 -11.77
N GLY A 86 13.52 -19.07 -11.54
CA GLY A 86 14.52 -18.57 -12.49
C GLY A 86 14.03 -17.56 -13.51
N GLN A 87 12.73 -17.22 -13.53
CA GLN A 87 12.24 -16.09 -14.31
C GLN A 87 12.57 -14.75 -13.61
N ASP A 88 12.90 -13.74 -14.43
CA ASP A 88 13.05 -12.38 -13.95
C ASP A 88 11.68 -11.80 -13.55
N VAL A 89 11.56 -11.38 -12.31
CA VAL A 89 10.39 -10.65 -11.83
C VAL A 89 10.57 -9.18 -12.14
N ARG A 90 9.71 -8.64 -13.00
CA ARG A 90 9.71 -7.22 -13.39
C ARG A 90 8.32 -6.65 -13.20
N THR A 91 8.24 -5.65 -12.33
CA THR A 91 6.97 -4.98 -12.03
C THR A 91 7.04 -3.52 -12.47
N ILE A 92 6.10 -3.09 -13.30
CA ILE A 92 5.91 -1.69 -13.64
C ILE A 92 4.92 -1.09 -12.64
N ALA A 93 5.30 -0.01 -11.99
CA ALA A 93 4.47 0.66 -11.00
C ALA A 93 4.15 2.10 -11.39
N ILE A 94 2.90 2.50 -11.19
CA ILE A 94 2.44 3.88 -11.17
C ILE A 94 2.23 4.21 -9.70
N LEU A 95 3.12 5.01 -9.13
CA LEU A 95 3.14 5.26 -7.69
C LEU A 95 2.39 6.54 -7.28
N GLY A 96 1.95 7.34 -8.25
CA GLY A 96 1.34 8.63 -7.96
C GLY A 96 2.28 9.52 -7.12
N SER A 97 1.86 9.82 -5.90
CA SER A 97 2.67 10.60 -4.94
C SER A 97 3.44 9.74 -3.94
N VAL A 98 3.46 8.41 -4.10
CA VAL A 98 4.20 7.48 -3.22
C VAL A 98 5.66 7.44 -3.66
N ASP A 99 6.57 7.68 -2.71
CA ASP A 99 8.00 7.52 -2.94
C ASP A 99 8.35 6.02 -3.03
N PRO A 100 9.17 5.57 -3.99
CA PRO A 100 9.59 4.18 -4.08
C PRO A 100 10.24 3.61 -2.81
N SER A 101 10.88 4.46 -2.00
CA SER A 101 11.45 4.06 -0.69
C SER A 101 10.38 3.67 0.34
N GLN A 102 9.11 4.02 0.08
CA GLN A 102 7.96 3.62 0.87
C GLN A 102 7.32 2.32 0.40
N ILE A 103 7.88 1.67 -0.61
CA ILE A 103 7.46 0.33 -1.04
C ILE A 103 8.36 -0.71 -0.35
N GLU A 104 7.80 -1.81 0.04
CA GLU A 104 8.52 -2.99 0.54
C GLU A 104 8.18 -4.20 -0.32
N LEU A 105 9.15 -5.06 -0.55
CA LEU A 105 8.93 -6.39 -1.14
C LEU A 105 8.95 -7.39 0.01
N ILE A 106 7.81 -8.00 0.29
CA ILE A 106 7.58 -8.86 1.46
C ILE A 106 7.27 -10.27 0.99
N SER A 107 7.87 -11.30 1.61
CA SER A 107 7.47 -12.69 1.41
C SER A 107 6.36 -13.09 2.39
N PHE A 108 5.42 -13.88 1.90
CA PHE A 108 4.31 -14.42 2.65
C PHE A 108 4.41 -15.94 2.75
N GLU A 109 4.15 -16.47 3.93
CA GLU A 109 4.01 -17.91 4.15
C GLU A 109 2.63 -18.37 3.67
N ASN A 110 2.61 -19.40 2.83
CA ASN A 110 1.34 -20.03 2.42
C ASN A 110 0.87 -21.00 3.52
N ARG A 111 -0.32 -20.74 4.06
CA ARG A 111 -1.00 -21.59 5.05
C ARG A 111 -2.31 -22.16 4.51
N GLY A 112 -2.26 -22.73 3.32
CA GLY A 112 -3.40 -23.35 2.67
C GLY A 112 -4.33 -22.32 2.03
N GLN A 113 -5.35 -21.84 2.75
CA GLN A 113 -6.31 -20.87 2.20
C GLN A 113 -5.99 -19.41 2.49
N ILE A 114 -4.87 -19.14 3.17
CA ILE A 114 -4.41 -17.80 3.50
C ILE A 114 -2.90 -17.69 3.28
N ARG A 115 -2.44 -16.47 3.08
CA ARG A 115 -1.02 -16.11 3.09
C ARG A 115 -0.79 -15.18 4.27
N VAL A 116 0.33 -15.37 4.97
CA VAL A 116 0.62 -14.66 6.21
C VAL A 116 2.02 -14.07 6.16
N ALA A 117 2.15 -12.79 6.50
CA ALA A 117 3.45 -12.17 6.76
C ALA A 117 3.52 -11.71 8.21
N TYR A 118 4.67 -11.95 8.84
CA TYR A 118 4.90 -11.51 10.20
C TYR A 118 5.25 -10.02 10.21
N LEU A 119 4.42 -9.21 10.86
CA LEU A 119 4.73 -7.84 11.18
C LEU A 119 5.60 -7.83 12.43
N ALA A 120 6.63 -6.99 12.49
CA ALA A 120 7.60 -7.00 13.58
C ALA A 120 6.92 -6.97 14.95
N PRO A 121 7.28 -7.86 15.87
CA PRO A 121 6.69 -7.89 17.20
C PRO A 121 7.08 -6.63 17.97
N PHE A 122 6.10 -5.99 18.54
CA PHE A 122 6.29 -4.93 19.51
C PHE A 122 7.10 -5.48 20.68
N ARG A 123 8.42 -5.17 20.77
CA ARG A 123 9.35 -5.56 21.83
C ARG A 123 9.81 -7.02 21.92
N SER A 124 9.81 -7.79 20.86
CA SER A 124 10.33 -9.14 20.96
C SER A 124 11.86 -9.18 20.88
N LYS A 125 12.49 -10.08 21.68
CA LYS A 125 13.91 -10.48 21.53
C LYS A 125 14.19 -11.13 20.18
N TYR A 126 13.17 -11.65 19.55
CA TYR A 126 13.17 -12.02 18.14
C TYR A 126 13.14 -10.70 17.38
N LYS A 127 14.28 -10.26 16.90
CA LYS A 127 14.33 -9.30 15.78
C LYS A 127 13.50 -9.96 14.70
N GLY A 128 12.24 -9.59 14.64
CA GLY A 128 11.33 -10.13 13.64
C GLY A 128 12.00 -9.93 12.31
N HIS A 129 12.36 -11.02 11.69
CA HIS A 129 12.76 -10.96 10.31
C HIS A 129 11.48 -10.59 9.59
N TRP A 130 11.29 -9.31 9.36
CA TRP A 130 10.48 -8.90 8.25
C TRP A 130 11.05 -9.70 7.10
N ASN A 131 10.24 -10.54 6.51
CA ASN A 131 10.62 -11.26 5.32
C ASN A 131 10.66 -10.26 4.14
N THR A 132 11.35 -9.14 4.34
CA THR A 132 11.56 -8.14 3.31
C THR A 132 12.75 -8.52 2.46
N HIS A 133 12.59 -8.33 1.18
CA HIS A 133 13.61 -8.60 0.17
C HIS A 133 14.05 -7.29 -0.44
N PRO A 134 15.36 -7.10 -0.67
CA PRO A 134 15.84 -5.92 -1.35
C PRO A 134 15.41 -5.93 -2.81
N PHE A 135 15.01 -4.77 -3.32
CA PHE A 135 14.69 -4.55 -4.72
C PHE A 135 15.28 -3.22 -5.20
N ARG A 136 15.34 -3.05 -6.50
CA ARG A 136 15.75 -1.83 -7.17
C ARG A 136 14.54 -1.14 -7.76
N ALA A 137 14.46 0.17 -7.59
CA ALA A 137 13.45 1.00 -8.23
C ALA A 137 14.13 1.94 -9.23
N ARG A 138 13.71 1.94 -10.47
CA ARG A 138 14.23 2.80 -11.52
C ARG A 138 13.10 3.53 -12.23
N GLN A 139 13.16 4.86 -12.26
CA GLN A 139 12.16 5.63 -12.99
C GLN A 139 12.36 5.49 -14.50
N LEU A 140 11.27 5.28 -15.19
CA LEU A 140 11.20 5.22 -16.65
C LEU A 140 10.95 6.62 -17.23
N LYS A 141 11.22 6.78 -18.54
CA LYS A 141 11.06 8.07 -19.23
C LYS A 141 9.63 8.63 -19.21
N ASP A 142 8.64 7.76 -19.06
CA ASP A 142 7.22 8.07 -19.01
C ASP A 142 6.70 8.33 -17.57
N GLY A 143 7.59 8.40 -16.60
CA GLY A 143 7.26 8.68 -15.19
C GLY A 143 6.87 7.45 -14.37
N ARG A 144 6.68 6.28 -15.01
CA ARG A 144 6.46 5.02 -14.32
C ARG A 144 7.75 4.52 -13.65
N TRP A 145 7.61 3.54 -12.78
CA TRP A 145 8.74 2.91 -12.11
C TRP A 145 8.85 1.45 -12.50
N LEU A 146 10.09 1.00 -12.74
CA LEU A 146 10.41 -0.42 -12.85
C LEU A 146 10.94 -0.88 -11.48
N LEU A 147 10.27 -1.86 -10.89
CA LEU A 147 10.65 -2.50 -9.64
C LEU A 147 11.17 -3.90 -9.96
N GLU A 148 12.40 -4.20 -9.53
CA GLU A 148 13.06 -5.48 -9.77
C GLU A 148 13.71 -5.97 -8.47
N PRO A 149 13.45 -7.22 -8.01
CA PRO A 149 14.18 -7.79 -6.89
C PRO A 149 15.70 -7.70 -7.14
N SER A 150 16.47 -7.38 -6.10
CA SER A 150 17.94 -7.24 -6.23
C SER A 150 18.68 -8.57 -6.39
N SER A 151 18.02 -9.67 -6.07
CA SER A 151 18.49 -11.05 -6.27
C SER A 151 17.34 -11.93 -6.73
N GLN A 152 17.67 -13.08 -7.29
CA GLN A 152 16.66 -14.09 -7.60
C GLN A 152 15.90 -14.46 -6.33
N LEU A 153 14.58 -14.57 -6.45
CA LEU A 153 13.70 -15.00 -5.37
C LEU A 153 13.48 -16.51 -5.45
N ASP A 154 13.42 -17.14 -4.30
CA ASP A 154 13.07 -18.56 -4.17
C ASP A 154 11.58 -18.80 -4.48
N PRO A 155 11.16 -20.06 -4.76
CA PRO A 155 9.74 -20.40 -4.83
C PRO A 155 8.97 -19.97 -3.58
N GLY A 156 7.88 -19.22 -3.78
CA GLY A 156 7.12 -18.63 -2.67
C GLY A 156 6.08 -17.60 -3.11
N GLU A 157 5.47 -16.95 -2.13
CA GLU A 157 4.49 -15.89 -2.32
C GLU A 157 5.10 -14.55 -1.90
N TYR A 158 4.98 -13.53 -2.72
CA TYR A 158 5.60 -12.22 -2.53
C TYR A 158 4.62 -11.11 -2.84
N CYS A 159 4.75 -9.97 -2.16
CA CYS A 159 3.97 -8.79 -2.48
C CYS A 159 4.84 -7.53 -2.41
N PHE A 160 4.64 -6.62 -3.36
CA PHE A 160 5.01 -5.23 -3.17
C PHE A 160 3.93 -4.53 -2.35
N SER A 161 4.31 -3.95 -1.24
CA SER A 161 3.40 -3.34 -0.27
C SER A 161 3.84 -1.91 0.02
N PRO A 162 3.00 -0.90 -0.21
CA PRO A 162 3.27 0.45 0.27
C PRO A 162 3.27 0.45 1.80
N LYS A 163 4.28 1.07 2.41
CA LYS A 163 4.31 1.30 3.86
C LYS A 163 3.09 2.14 4.27
N PHE A 164 2.49 1.80 5.36
CA PHE A 164 1.32 2.51 5.92
C PHE A 164 0.05 2.38 5.07
N ASP A 165 -0.01 1.38 4.21
CA ASP A 165 -1.21 1.04 3.46
C ASP A 165 -1.52 -0.45 3.65
N GLU A 166 -2.80 -0.81 3.62
CA GLU A 166 -3.25 -2.21 3.71
C GLU A 166 -3.19 -2.91 2.35
N ASP A 167 -2.92 -2.15 1.29
CA ASP A 167 -2.88 -2.64 -0.08
C ASP A 167 -1.59 -3.39 -0.41
N ASN A 168 -1.76 -4.55 -1.02
CA ASN A 168 -0.67 -5.43 -1.42
C ASN A 168 -0.84 -5.85 -2.88
N PHE A 169 0.27 -5.87 -3.63
CA PHE A 169 0.32 -6.26 -5.04
C PHE A 169 1.14 -7.54 -5.16
N CYS A 170 0.43 -8.67 -5.23
CA CYS A 170 1.03 -9.96 -4.98
C CYS A 170 1.30 -10.78 -6.24
N PHE A 171 2.40 -11.52 -6.19
CA PHE A 171 2.78 -12.53 -7.18
C PHE A 171 3.39 -13.74 -6.47
N GLY A 172 3.42 -14.87 -7.16
CA GLY A 172 4.07 -16.05 -6.65
C GLY A 172 5.11 -16.61 -7.61
N ILE A 173 6.03 -17.38 -7.08
CA ILE A 173 7.05 -18.12 -7.84
C ILE A 173 6.81 -19.59 -7.60
N ASP A 174 6.51 -20.31 -8.68
CA ASP A 174 6.35 -21.75 -8.66
C ASP A 174 7.68 -22.44 -8.89
N LYS A 175 7.90 -23.54 -8.20
CA LYS A 175 9.05 -24.42 -8.40
C LYS A 175 9.02 -25.02 -9.81
N LYS A 176 10.19 -25.15 -10.44
CA LYS A 176 10.35 -25.90 -11.71
C LYS A 176 10.09 -27.37 -11.55
#